data_83d156cf21bc1da5c94fceff4cfb6230
#
_entry.id   83d156cf21bc1da5c94fceff4cfb6230
#
_cell.length_a   1.000
_cell.length_b   1.000
_cell.length_c   1.000
_cell.angle_alpha   90.00
_cell.angle_beta   90.00
_cell.angle_gamma   90.00
#
_symmetry.space_group_name_H-M   'P 1'
#
loop_
_entity.id
_entity.type
_entity.pdbx_description
1 polymer ?
#
loop_
_entity_poly.entity_id
_entity_poly.type
_entity_poly.pdbx_seq_one_letter_code
_entity_poly.pdbx_strand_id
1 'polypeptide(L)'
;MNMTRRKHLQLMATAAGTAAFGGTITQAKESTPMKPKKVTLPKYTNADFYKDGKFQPDAAKKAYLAMMASHGYDIHIENEKKWTSPFWVSDFGLGDFVNVGMGGVFWVNFQETNYFAHEIFLLPGQMIVEHWHVATDKGKAKMESWHPRHGSIYCMGETGGDVPAGVVLPKSQAEFITVKKCTEVTAGDILALNRVTAKHFMMGGPSGAIVAEYASFHDGDGLRFTNPGVKL
;
A
#
# COMPACT_ATOMS: atom_id res chain seq x y z
N MET A 1 -2.02 10.31 38.16
CA MET A 1 -3.31 10.99 38.03
C MET A 1 -3.82 10.71 36.63
N ASN A 2 -4.60 9.62 36.48
CA ASN A 2 -5.09 9.11 35.18
C ASN A 2 -6.40 9.79 34.81
N MET A 3 -6.38 10.68 33.84
CA MET A 3 -7.61 11.18 33.21
C MET A 3 -7.86 10.43 31.91
N THR A 4 -8.89 9.62 31.92
CA THR A 4 -9.35 8.78 30.83
C THR A 4 -9.86 9.62 29.64
N ARG A 5 -9.47 9.23 28.42
CA ARG A 5 -9.77 9.81 27.11
C ARG A 5 -11.28 9.95 26.73
N ARG A 6 -12.21 9.74 27.68
CA ARG A 6 -13.68 9.79 27.42
C ARG A 6 -14.35 11.14 27.64
N LYS A 7 -13.64 12.19 28.05
CA LYS A 7 -14.25 13.50 28.38
C LYS A 7 -14.06 14.62 27.34
N HIS A 8 -13.46 14.36 26.17
CA HIS A 8 -13.23 15.41 25.16
C HIS A 8 -14.27 15.47 24.04
N LEU A 9 -15.31 14.61 24.03
CA LEU A 9 -16.36 14.62 23.01
C LEU A 9 -17.71 15.23 23.45
N GLN A 10 -17.79 15.87 24.61
CA GLN A 10 -19.07 16.37 25.12
C GLN A 10 -19.18 17.91 25.23
N LEU A 11 -18.27 18.69 24.65
CA LEU A 11 -18.29 20.16 24.78
C LEU A 11 -18.42 20.95 23.48
N MET A 12 -19.03 20.38 22.43
CA MET A 12 -19.36 21.11 21.19
C MET A 12 -20.82 20.92 20.74
N ALA A 13 -21.77 20.99 21.65
CA ALA A 13 -23.19 20.93 21.31
C ALA A 13 -24.01 21.93 22.14
N THR A 14 -23.83 23.23 21.89
CA THR A 14 -24.85 24.24 22.22
C THR A 14 -24.52 25.54 21.50
N ALA A 15 -25.07 25.71 20.29
CA ALA A 15 -25.56 26.94 19.71
C ALA A 15 -25.88 26.69 18.22
N ALA A 16 -27.10 26.24 17.91
CA ALA A 16 -27.64 26.38 16.57
C ALA A 16 -29.10 26.79 16.70
N GLY A 17 -29.36 28.00 16.29
CA GLY A 17 -30.68 28.56 16.20
C GLY A 17 -31.56 27.79 15.21
N THR A 18 -32.81 27.62 15.58
CA THR A 18 -33.88 27.01 14.79
C THR A 18 -34.21 27.87 13.58
N ALA A 19 -33.80 27.43 12.39
CA ALA A 19 -34.44 27.83 11.14
C ALA A 19 -35.18 26.59 10.62
N ALA A 20 -36.51 26.65 10.68
CA ALA A 20 -37.40 25.62 10.14
C ALA A 20 -37.37 25.67 8.61
N PHE A 21 -36.65 24.78 7.97
CA PHE A 21 -36.83 24.44 6.57
C PHE A 21 -37.70 23.18 6.49
N GLY A 22 -38.99 23.36 6.15
CA GLY A 22 -39.87 22.25 5.81
C GLY A 22 -39.50 21.65 4.47
N GLY A 23 -38.56 20.72 4.48
CA GLY A 23 -38.25 19.85 3.37
C GLY A 23 -38.54 18.39 3.78
N THR A 24 -39.46 17.75 3.06
CA THR A 24 -39.74 16.30 3.21
C THR A 24 -38.49 15.54 2.92
N ILE A 25 -37.83 15.04 3.98
CA ILE A 25 -36.71 14.11 3.83
C ILE A 25 -37.31 12.79 3.39
N THR A 26 -37.24 12.48 2.09
CA THR A 26 -37.48 11.13 1.58
C THR A 26 -36.41 10.22 2.19
N GLN A 27 -36.79 9.34 3.11
CA GLN A 27 -35.89 8.31 3.61
C GLN A 27 -35.37 7.50 2.42
N ALA A 28 -34.06 7.63 2.13
CA ALA A 28 -33.41 6.72 1.23
C ALA A 28 -33.58 5.29 1.80
N LYS A 29 -34.13 4.39 0.99
CA LYS A 29 -34.20 2.96 1.35
C LYS A 29 -32.79 2.52 1.72
N GLU A 30 -32.60 2.05 2.97
CA GLU A 30 -31.39 1.36 3.37
C GLU A 30 -31.15 0.20 2.41
N SER A 31 -30.16 0.34 1.55
CA SER A 31 -29.67 -0.76 0.75
C SER A 31 -28.98 -1.73 1.70
N THR A 32 -29.54 -2.93 1.86
CA THR A 32 -28.89 -4.02 2.61
C THR A 32 -27.48 -4.19 2.05
N PRO A 33 -26.42 -4.10 2.87
CA PRO A 33 -25.06 -4.30 2.39
C PRO A 33 -24.96 -5.69 1.75
N MET A 34 -24.69 -5.75 0.46
CA MET A 34 -24.41 -7.04 -0.19
C MET A 34 -23.14 -7.60 0.47
N LYS A 35 -23.28 -8.79 1.07
CA LYS A 35 -22.11 -9.54 1.55
C LYS A 35 -21.19 -9.76 0.35
N PRO A 36 -19.92 -9.35 0.42
CA PRO A 36 -19.00 -9.56 -0.68
C PRO A 36 -18.93 -11.06 -0.99
N LYS A 37 -19.10 -11.42 -2.26
CA LYS A 37 -18.85 -12.79 -2.71
C LYS A 37 -17.39 -13.08 -2.39
N LYS A 38 -17.13 -14.14 -1.62
CA LYS A 38 -15.77 -14.60 -1.34
C LYS A 38 -15.14 -15.08 -2.65
N VAL A 39 -14.44 -14.19 -3.34
CA VAL A 39 -13.67 -14.53 -4.53
C VAL A 39 -12.36 -15.14 -4.03
N THR A 40 -12.11 -16.40 -4.36
CA THR A 40 -10.83 -17.04 -4.07
C THR A 40 -9.85 -16.66 -5.16
N LEU A 41 -8.73 -16.05 -4.78
CA LEU A 41 -7.66 -15.74 -5.74
C LEU A 41 -7.03 -17.04 -6.28
N PRO A 42 -6.71 -17.09 -7.57
CA PRO A 42 -5.93 -18.19 -8.11
C PRO A 42 -4.53 -18.19 -7.47
N LYS A 43 -3.93 -19.37 -7.37
CA LYS A 43 -2.52 -19.49 -6.96
C LYS A 43 -1.65 -19.22 -8.18
N TYR A 44 -1.03 -18.06 -8.21
CA TYR A 44 -0.13 -17.65 -9.28
C TYR A 44 1.26 -18.28 -9.15
N THR A 45 1.91 -18.40 -10.30
CA THR A 45 3.32 -18.79 -10.48
C THR A 45 4.00 -17.78 -11.40
N ASN A 46 5.33 -17.78 -11.47
CA ASN A 46 6.02 -16.89 -12.40
C ASN A 46 5.68 -17.18 -13.87
N ALA A 47 5.29 -18.42 -14.22
CA ALA A 47 4.85 -18.74 -15.58
C ALA A 47 3.60 -17.95 -16.02
N ASP A 48 2.80 -17.46 -15.08
CA ASP A 48 1.62 -16.64 -15.40
C ASP A 48 2.00 -15.19 -15.78
N PHE A 49 3.23 -14.77 -15.45
CA PHE A 49 3.70 -13.38 -15.60
C PHE A 49 4.86 -13.20 -16.56
N TYR A 50 5.40 -14.30 -17.13
CA TYR A 50 6.51 -14.22 -18.07
C TYR A 50 6.22 -15.03 -19.33
N LYS A 51 6.55 -14.44 -20.49
CA LYS A 51 6.52 -15.10 -21.78
C LYS A 51 7.87 -14.91 -22.45
N ASP A 52 8.51 -16.00 -22.86
CA ASP A 52 9.84 -15.99 -23.47
C ASP A 52 10.87 -15.19 -22.65
N GLY A 53 10.82 -15.33 -21.32
CA GLY A 53 11.66 -14.62 -20.35
C GLY A 53 11.33 -13.14 -20.17
N LYS A 54 10.28 -12.62 -20.82
CA LYS A 54 9.86 -11.21 -20.72
C LYS A 54 8.65 -11.06 -19.80
N PHE A 55 8.75 -10.14 -18.86
CA PHE A 55 7.65 -9.76 -17.98
C PHE A 55 6.44 -9.27 -18.77
N GLN A 56 5.25 -9.67 -18.32
CA GLN A 56 3.96 -9.36 -18.94
C GLN A 56 3.15 -8.43 -18.02
N PRO A 57 3.31 -7.09 -18.13
CA PRO A 57 2.62 -6.14 -17.25
C PRO A 57 1.10 -6.28 -17.23
N ASP A 58 0.49 -6.59 -18.37
CA ASP A 58 -0.97 -6.76 -18.45
C ASP A 58 -1.47 -7.96 -17.66
N ALA A 59 -0.70 -9.07 -17.62
CA ALA A 59 -1.03 -10.21 -16.77
C ALA A 59 -0.94 -9.84 -15.29
N ALA A 60 0.09 -9.10 -14.90
CA ALA A 60 0.26 -8.59 -13.55
C ALA A 60 -0.88 -7.64 -13.13
N LYS A 61 -1.25 -6.68 -13.98
CA LYS A 61 -2.39 -5.78 -13.75
C LYS A 61 -3.69 -6.55 -13.55
N LYS A 62 -3.96 -7.57 -14.39
CA LYS A 62 -5.15 -8.43 -14.23
C LYS A 62 -5.17 -9.17 -12.89
N ALA A 63 -4.02 -9.65 -12.42
CA ALA A 63 -3.91 -10.32 -11.13
C ALA A 63 -4.23 -9.37 -9.97
N TYR A 64 -3.72 -8.14 -9.99
CA TYR A 64 -4.06 -7.12 -8.99
C TYR A 64 -5.53 -6.72 -9.04
N LEU A 65 -6.11 -6.52 -10.22
CA LEU A 65 -7.54 -6.22 -10.35
C LEU A 65 -8.41 -7.36 -9.81
N ALA A 66 -8.02 -8.63 -10.03
CA ALA A 66 -8.71 -9.78 -9.44
C ALA A 66 -8.59 -9.78 -7.91
N MET A 67 -7.43 -9.43 -7.35
CA MET A 67 -7.22 -9.28 -5.90
C MET A 67 -8.09 -8.14 -5.36
N MET A 68 -8.10 -6.98 -5.99
CA MET A 68 -8.94 -5.85 -5.59
C MET A 68 -10.41 -6.25 -5.57
N ALA A 69 -10.89 -6.91 -6.63
CA ALA A 69 -12.26 -7.40 -6.70
C ALA A 69 -12.60 -8.41 -5.58
N SER A 70 -11.64 -9.25 -5.16
CA SER A 70 -11.81 -10.18 -4.05
C SER A 70 -12.03 -9.48 -2.70
N HIS A 71 -11.49 -8.26 -2.57
CA HIS A 71 -11.69 -7.38 -1.42
C HIS A 71 -12.90 -6.45 -1.57
N GLY A 72 -13.60 -6.48 -2.70
CA GLY A 72 -14.68 -5.52 -3.00
C GLY A 72 -14.18 -4.10 -3.25
N TYR A 73 -12.93 -3.97 -3.66
CA TYR A 73 -12.27 -2.70 -3.96
C TYR A 73 -12.24 -2.45 -5.47
N ASP A 74 -12.66 -1.27 -5.89
CA ASP A 74 -12.58 -0.81 -7.27
C ASP A 74 -11.76 0.49 -7.32
N ILE A 75 -10.67 0.49 -8.07
CA ILE A 75 -9.85 1.70 -8.26
C ILE A 75 -10.39 2.63 -9.33
N HIS A 76 -11.51 2.28 -9.99
CA HIS A 76 -12.06 3.07 -11.09
C HIS A 76 -11.03 3.37 -12.17
N ILE A 77 -10.42 2.31 -12.71
CA ILE A 77 -9.33 2.37 -13.71
C ILE A 77 -9.68 3.22 -14.95
N GLU A 78 -10.96 3.37 -15.26
CA GLU A 78 -11.44 4.25 -16.32
C GLU A 78 -11.09 5.73 -16.09
N ASN A 79 -10.75 6.10 -14.86
CA ASN A 79 -10.34 7.45 -14.48
C ASN A 79 -8.82 7.65 -14.44
N GLU A 80 -8.00 6.68 -14.82
CA GLU A 80 -6.54 6.73 -14.66
C GLU A 80 -5.87 7.97 -15.30
N LYS A 81 -6.47 8.53 -16.35
CA LYS A 81 -6.00 9.77 -16.99
C LYS A 81 -6.05 11.01 -16.08
N LYS A 82 -6.77 10.94 -14.96
CA LYS A 82 -6.88 12.02 -13.97
C LYS A 82 -5.84 11.91 -12.85
N TRP A 83 -5.10 10.81 -12.79
CA TRP A 83 -4.10 10.54 -11.76
C TRP A 83 -2.73 11.06 -12.19
N THR A 84 -1.82 11.24 -11.24
CA THR A 84 -0.45 11.65 -11.54
C THR A 84 0.31 10.56 -12.33
N SER A 85 0.06 9.28 -12.01
CA SER A 85 0.52 8.16 -12.85
C SER A 85 -0.64 7.25 -13.23
N PRO A 86 -0.60 6.60 -14.40
CA PRO A 86 -1.51 5.49 -14.66
C PRO A 86 -1.23 4.33 -13.67
N PHE A 87 -2.11 3.32 -13.65
CA PHE A 87 -1.86 2.09 -12.93
C PHE A 87 -0.62 1.39 -13.52
N TRP A 88 0.40 1.22 -12.72
CA TRP A 88 1.67 0.60 -13.10
C TRP A 88 1.95 -0.66 -12.30
N VAL A 89 2.85 -1.49 -12.81
CA VAL A 89 3.34 -2.71 -12.17
C VAL A 89 4.85 -2.83 -12.41
N SER A 90 5.56 -3.41 -11.44
CA SER A 90 7.00 -3.65 -11.55
C SER A 90 7.37 -5.01 -10.97
N ASP A 91 8.23 -5.73 -11.68
CA ASP A 91 8.94 -6.93 -11.17
C ASP A 91 10.37 -6.58 -10.74
N PHE A 92 10.68 -5.28 -10.65
CA PHE A 92 12.01 -4.75 -10.33
C PHE A 92 13.13 -5.25 -11.25
N GLY A 93 12.79 -5.79 -12.43
CA GLY A 93 13.74 -6.41 -13.35
C GLY A 93 14.35 -7.71 -12.85
N LEU A 94 13.75 -8.33 -11.83
CA LEU A 94 14.33 -9.50 -11.12
C LEU A 94 13.80 -10.85 -11.60
N GLY A 95 12.79 -10.89 -12.46
CA GLY A 95 12.27 -12.13 -13.03
C GLY A 95 11.51 -13.03 -12.05
N ASP A 96 11.03 -12.49 -10.92
CA ASP A 96 10.37 -13.25 -9.84
C ASP A 96 9.10 -12.55 -9.33
N PHE A 97 8.25 -12.09 -10.25
CA PHE A 97 7.12 -11.22 -9.94
C PHE A 97 6.17 -11.81 -8.89
N VAL A 98 5.94 -13.11 -8.88
CA VAL A 98 5.00 -13.72 -7.92
C VAL A 98 5.47 -13.53 -6.48
N ASN A 99 6.78 -13.50 -6.25
CA ASN A 99 7.38 -13.34 -4.93
C ASN A 99 7.88 -11.90 -4.69
N VAL A 100 8.35 -11.23 -5.75
CA VAL A 100 9.02 -9.91 -5.67
C VAL A 100 8.47 -8.99 -6.75
N GLY A 101 7.64 -8.06 -6.35
CA GLY A 101 6.98 -7.15 -7.26
C GLY A 101 5.99 -6.25 -6.54
N MET A 102 5.46 -5.30 -7.24
CA MET A 102 4.39 -4.43 -6.77
C MET A 102 3.58 -3.86 -7.92
N GLY A 103 2.38 -3.43 -7.62
CA GLY A 103 1.61 -2.51 -8.46
C GLY A 103 1.25 -1.26 -7.67
N GLY A 104 0.90 -0.21 -8.37
CA GLY A 104 0.47 1.01 -7.69
C GLY A 104 -0.06 2.09 -8.62
N VAL A 105 -0.60 3.13 -8.00
CA VAL A 105 -1.01 4.39 -8.63
C VAL A 105 -0.53 5.56 -7.80
N PHE A 106 0.03 6.56 -8.42
CA PHE A 106 0.28 7.84 -7.77
C PHE A 106 -0.94 8.72 -7.97
N TRP A 107 -1.75 8.86 -6.92
CA TRP A 107 -2.89 9.78 -6.95
C TRP A 107 -2.41 11.20 -7.13
N VAL A 108 -1.44 11.60 -6.34
CA VAL A 108 -0.75 12.89 -6.40
C VAL A 108 0.74 12.73 -6.11
N ASN A 109 1.57 13.57 -6.73
CA ASN A 109 3.01 13.70 -6.42
C ASN A 109 3.44 15.13 -6.73
N PHE A 110 3.35 16.02 -5.75
CA PHE A 110 3.57 17.46 -5.91
C PHE A 110 4.85 17.89 -5.20
N GLN A 111 5.85 18.25 -5.98
CA GLN A 111 7.16 18.70 -5.46
C GLN A 111 7.02 20.02 -4.69
N GLU A 112 6.26 20.98 -5.22
CA GLU A 112 6.13 22.33 -4.67
C GLU A 112 5.52 22.32 -3.26
N THR A 113 4.58 21.42 -3.01
CA THR A 113 3.92 21.28 -1.71
C THR A 113 4.48 20.13 -0.87
N ASN A 114 5.50 19.43 -1.36
CA ASN A 114 6.11 18.27 -0.71
C ASN A 114 5.06 17.21 -0.32
N TYR A 115 4.11 16.91 -1.21
CA TYR A 115 2.98 16.04 -0.93
C TYR A 115 2.89 14.89 -1.92
N PHE A 116 2.74 13.67 -1.37
CA PHE A 116 2.58 12.44 -2.14
C PHE A 116 1.49 11.56 -1.53
N ALA A 117 0.62 11.04 -2.39
CA ALA A 117 -0.35 10.01 -2.03
C ALA A 117 -0.32 8.91 -3.10
N HIS A 118 -0.13 7.70 -2.63
CA HIS A 118 0.06 6.49 -3.43
C HIS A 118 -0.85 5.38 -2.94
N GLU A 119 -1.28 4.54 -3.82
CA GLU A 119 -1.86 3.26 -3.44
C GLU A 119 -0.99 2.14 -3.98
N ILE A 120 -0.61 1.23 -3.09
CA ILE A 120 0.25 0.08 -3.34
C ILE A 120 -0.60 -1.19 -3.35
N PHE A 121 -0.34 -2.06 -4.31
CA PHE A 121 -0.98 -3.36 -4.44
C PHE A 121 0.06 -4.47 -4.33
N LEU A 122 -0.19 -5.43 -3.42
CA LEU A 122 0.66 -6.60 -3.23
C LEU A 122 -0.18 -7.87 -3.30
N LEU A 123 0.24 -8.82 -4.12
CA LEU A 123 -0.34 -10.17 -4.13
C LEU A 123 -0.02 -10.90 -2.81
N PRO A 124 -0.72 -12.00 -2.47
CA PRO A 124 -0.42 -12.78 -1.29
C PRO A 124 1.06 -13.19 -1.21
N GLY A 125 1.74 -12.80 -0.14
CA GLY A 125 3.15 -13.10 0.10
C GLY A 125 4.16 -12.34 -0.77
N GLN A 126 3.72 -11.49 -1.68
CA GLN A 126 4.59 -10.70 -2.55
C GLN A 126 5.30 -9.60 -1.76
N MET A 127 6.61 -9.39 -2.00
CA MET A 127 7.40 -8.37 -1.34
C MET A 127 7.85 -7.26 -2.29
N ILE A 128 7.94 -6.05 -1.75
CA ILE A 128 8.73 -4.96 -2.32
C ILE A 128 10.19 -5.18 -1.90
N VAL A 129 11.15 -4.95 -2.78
CA VAL A 129 12.59 -5.09 -2.45
C VAL A 129 13.00 -4.13 -1.32
N GLU A 130 13.96 -4.54 -0.48
CA GLU A 130 14.49 -3.68 0.58
C GLU A 130 15.13 -2.43 -0.01
N HIS A 131 14.67 -1.27 0.47
CA HIS A 131 15.08 0.02 -0.03
C HIS A 131 15.12 1.09 1.07
N TRP A 132 15.65 2.26 0.71
CA TRP A 132 15.58 3.48 1.50
C TRP A 132 15.59 4.70 0.58
N HIS A 133 15.26 5.85 1.13
CA HIS A 133 15.21 7.10 0.38
C HIS A 133 16.31 8.04 0.85
N VAL A 134 16.98 8.72 -0.08
CA VAL A 134 17.96 9.76 0.18
C VAL A 134 17.50 11.09 -0.41
N ALA A 135 18.03 12.17 0.12
CA ALA A 135 17.84 13.49 -0.47
C ALA A 135 18.52 13.60 -1.83
N THR A 136 17.93 14.40 -2.70
CA THR A 136 18.45 14.77 -4.02
C THR A 136 18.42 16.29 -4.16
N ASP A 137 18.77 16.80 -5.34
CA ASP A 137 18.57 18.20 -5.72
C ASP A 137 17.08 18.59 -5.85
N LYS A 138 16.19 17.61 -6.04
CA LYS A 138 14.74 17.82 -6.17
C LYS A 138 14.00 17.85 -4.82
N GLY A 139 14.57 17.27 -3.77
CA GLY A 139 13.88 17.25 -2.49
C GLY A 139 14.61 16.51 -1.38
N LYS A 140 14.02 16.58 -0.18
CA LYS A 140 14.49 15.85 0.99
C LYS A 140 14.25 14.36 0.85
N ALA A 141 14.97 13.55 1.63
CA ALA A 141 14.68 12.13 1.75
C ALA A 141 13.20 11.93 2.14
N LYS A 142 12.53 11.02 1.42
CA LYS A 142 11.10 10.74 1.59
C LYS A 142 10.82 10.22 2.99
N MET A 143 9.81 10.77 3.64
CA MET A 143 9.18 10.23 4.84
C MET A 143 7.82 9.69 4.47
N GLU A 144 7.46 8.51 4.98
CA GLU A 144 6.28 7.80 4.57
C GLU A 144 5.59 7.05 5.71
N SER A 145 4.30 6.78 5.50
CA SER A 145 3.47 5.96 6.37
C SER A 145 2.50 5.13 5.54
N TRP A 146 2.17 3.94 6.04
CA TRP A 146 1.37 2.94 5.33
C TRP A 146 0.12 2.60 6.11
N HIS A 147 -1.00 2.60 5.41
CA HIS A 147 -2.32 2.31 5.93
C HIS A 147 -2.96 1.23 5.06
N PRO A 148 -2.94 -0.05 5.44
CA PRO A 148 -3.68 -1.07 4.73
C PRO A 148 -5.18 -0.74 4.73
N ARG A 149 -5.73 -0.63 3.54
CA ARG A 149 -7.18 -0.44 3.33
C ARG A 149 -7.88 -1.78 3.31
N HIS A 150 -7.21 -2.80 2.76
CA HIS A 150 -7.67 -4.18 2.71
C HIS A 150 -6.48 -5.13 2.88
N GLY A 151 -6.76 -6.30 3.46
CA GLY A 151 -5.73 -7.29 3.75
C GLY A 151 -4.83 -6.90 4.90
N SER A 152 -3.59 -7.30 4.85
CA SER A 152 -2.54 -6.96 5.81
C SER A 152 -1.17 -6.90 5.15
N ILE A 153 -0.23 -6.26 5.81
CA ILE A 153 1.18 -6.23 5.39
C ILE A 153 2.10 -6.59 6.55
N TYR A 154 3.22 -7.17 6.22
CA TYR A 154 4.37 -7.32 7.11
C TYR A 154 5.39 -6.25 6.73
N CYS A 155 5.48 -5.19 7.53
CA CYS A 155 6.48 -4.13 7.36
C CYS A 155 7.78 -4.56 8.01
N MET A 156 8.79 -4.85 7.21
CA MET A 156 10.14 -5.15 7.66
C MET A 156 10.94 -3.86 7.77
N GLY A 157 11.69 -3.72 8.86
CA GLY A 157 12.43 -2.49 9.12
C GLY A 157 13.47 -2.63 10.22
N GLU A 158 13.92 -1.48 10.71
CA GLU A 158 14.93 -1.39 11.76
C GLU A 158 14.32 -1.57 13.16
N THR A 159 13.02 -1.38 13.30
CA THR A 159 12.25 -1.48 14.55
C THR A 159 11.08 -2.43 14.40
N GLY A 160 10.52 -2.86 15.53
CA GLY A 160 9.40 -3.81 15.59
C GLY A 160 9.74 -5.05 16.38
N GLY A 161 8.90 -6.08 16.24
CA GLY A 161 9.12 -7.41 16.81
C GLY A 161 9.98 -8.30 15.93
N ASP A 162 9.99 -9.58 16.22
CA ASP A 162 10.60 -10.58 15.37
C ASP A 162 9.68 -10.93 14.19
N VAL A 163 10.25 -11.44 13.11
CA VAL A 163 9.48 -11.89 11.94
C VAL A 163 8.55 -13.03 12.37
N PRO A 164 7.22 -12.93 12.13
CA PRO A 164 6.29 -13.98 12.54
C PRO A 164 6.61 -15.33 11.91
N ALA A 165 6.44 -16.40 12.68
CA ALA A 165 6.57 -17.75 12.18
C ALA A 165 5.58 -17.97 11.03
N GLY A 166 6.07 -18.46 9.89
CA GLY A 166 5.24 -18.65 8.67
C GLY A 166 5.37 -17.54 7.64
N VAL A 167 5.97 -16.39 7.96
CA VAL A 167 6.40 -15.43 6.95
C VAL A 167 7.67 -15.93 6.28
N VAL A 168 7.56 -16.29 5.01
CA VAL A 168 8.66 -16.85 4.23
C VAL A 168 9.19 -15.77 3.30
N LEU A 169 10.44 -15.36 3.53
CA LEU A 169 11.12 -14.39 2.66
C LEU A 169 11.52 -15.07 1.34
N PRO A 170 11.36 -14.40 0.19
CA PRO A 170 11.79 -14.94 -1.10
C PRO A 170 13.28 -15.28 -1.10
N LYS A 171 13.62 -16.51 -1.52
CA LYS A 171 15.01 -16.95 -1.59
C LYS A 171 15.88 -16.08 -2.49
N SER A 172 15.29 -15.53 -3.55
CA SER A 172 15.96 -14.61 -4.47
C SER A 172 16.39 -13.28 -3.82
N GLN A 173 15.87 -12.96 -2.62
CA GLN A 173 16.19 -11.73 -1.89
C GLN A 173 16.94 -11.98 -0.56
N ALA A 174 17.09 -13.23 -0.15
CA ALA A 174 17.59 -13.57 1.20
C ALA A 174 18.97 -12.95 1.52
N GLU A 175 19.88 -12.88 0.55
CA GLU A 175 21.21 -12.29 0.72
C GLU A 175 21.23 -10.76 0.75
N PHE A 176 20.18 -10.13 0.23
CA PHE A 176 20.06 -8.66 0.14
C PHE A 176 19.26 -8.04 1.28
N ILE A 177 18.57 -8.87 2.09
CA ILE A 177 17.76 -8.39 3.21
C ILE A 177 18.63 -8.13 4.41
N THR A 178 18.72 -6.87 4.84
CA THR A 178 19.56 -6.45 5.97
C THR A 178 18.76 -6.12 7.23
N VAL A 179 17.49 -5.72 7.09
CA VAL A 179 16.59 -5.45 8.25
C VAL A 179 16.04 -6.76 8.83
N LYS A 180 15.87 -6.80 10.16
CA LYS A 180 15.56 -8.02 10.91
C LYS A 180 14.27 -7.93 11.74
N LYS A 181 13.64 -6.77 11.77
CA LYS A 181 12.44 -6.53 12.58
C LYS A 181 11.22 -6.42 11.70
N CYS A 182 10.07 -6.77 12.27
CA CYS A 182 8.79 -6.81 11.58
C CYS A 182 7.69 -6.17 12.44
N THR A 183 6.80 -5.46 11.78
CA THR A 183 5.51 -5.06 12.33
C THR A 183 4.42 -5.53 11.38
N GLU A 184 3.52 -6.37 11.86
CA GLU A 184 2.30 -6.69 11.12
C GLU A 184 1.32 -5.52 11.24
N VAL A 185 0.79 -5.07 10.11
CA VAL A 185 -0.17 -3.96 10.04
C VAL A 185 -1.40 -4.47 9.31
N THR A 186 -2.56 -4.41 9.95
CA THR A 186 -3.83 -4.89 9.42
C THR A 186 -4.70 -3.75 8.92
N ALA A 187 -5.75 -4.07 8.17
CA ALA A 187 -6.67 -3.06 7.65
C ALA A 187 -7.25 -2.21 8.80
N GLY A 188 -7.13 -0.88 8.65
CA GLY A 188 -7.55 0.11 9.65
C GLY A 188 -6.43 0.63 10.56
N ASP A 189 -5.29 -0.06 10.62
CA ASP A 189 -4.11 0.44 11.33
C ASP A 189 -3.24 1.31 10.43
N ILE A 190 -2.34 2.09 11.03
CA ILE A 190 -1.35 2.89 10.33
C ILE A 190 0.03 2.73 10.98
N LEU A 191 1.05 2.58 10.16
CA LEU A 191 2.44 2.55 10.58
C LEU A 191 3.22 3.63 9.83
N ALA A 192 3.97 4.45 10.57
CA ALA A 192 4.89 5.41 9.98
C ALA A 192 6.33 4.87 10.03
N LEU A 193 7.11 5.24 9.03
CA LEU A 193 8.56 4.99 9.05
C LEU A 193 9.17 5.62 10.30
N ASN A 194 10.04 4.90 10.99
CA ASN A 194 10.60 5.36 12.28
C ASN A 194 11.56 6.56 12.13
N ARG A 195 12.19 6.69 10.97
CA ARG A 195 13.04 7.83 10.60
C ARG A 195 13.24 7.90 9.09
N VAL A 196 13.52 9.06 8.54
CA VAL A 196 13.96 9.21 7.16
C VAL A 196 15.22 8.37 6.93
N THR A 197 15.42 7.87 5.73
CA THR A 197 16.54 7.01 5.34
C THR A 197 16.60 5.63 6.01
N ALA A 198 15.61 5.25 6.83
CA ALA A 198 15.54 3.89 7.36
C ALA A 198 15.36 2.89 6.22
N LYS A 199 16.12 1.81 6.27
CA LYS A 199 15.91 0.68 5.36
C LYS A 199 14.64 -0.06 5.74
N HIS A 200 13.84 -0.39 4.73
CA HIS A 200 12.57 -1.06 4.94
C HIS A 200 12.09 -1.76 3.68
N PHE A 201 11.10 -2.63 3.85
CA PHE A 201 10.28 -3.19 2.81
C PHE A 201 8.97 -3.72 3.40
N MET A 202 8.00 -4.04 2.55
CA MET A 202 6.77 -4.70 2.99
C MET A 202 6.47 -5.95 2.17
N MET A 203 5.73 -6.86 2.79
CA MET A 203 5.16 -8.04 2.12
C MET A 203 3.66 -8.05 2.31
N GLY A 204 2.94 -8.45 1.27
CA GLY A 204 1.50 -8.72 1.37
C GLY A 204 1.21 -9.89 2.30
N GLY A 205 0.18 -9.75 3.12
CA GLY A 205 -0.33 -10.84 3.96
C GLY A 205 -1.00 -11.95 3.14
N PRO A 206 -1.64 -12.93 3.80
CA PRO A 206 -2.19 -14.13 3.14
C PRO A 206 -3.27 -13.88 2.10
N SER A 207 -3.95 -12.73 2.16
CA SER A 207 -4.98 -12.32 1.18
C SER A 207 -4.50 -11.24 0.20
N GLY A 208 -3.20 -10.92 0.19
CA GLY A 208 -2.67 -9.74 -0.46
C GLY A 208 -2.98 -8.47 0.33
N ALA A 209 -2.66 -7.32 -0.26
CA ALA A 209 -2.90 -6.04 0.39
C ALA A 209 -3.18 -4.92 -0.61
N ILE A 210 -4.05 -3.99 -0.19
CA ILE A 210 -4.27 -2.68 -0.79
C ILE A 210 -3.90 -1.66 0.27
N VAL A 211 -2.86 -0.86 0.00
CA VAL A 211 -2.21 -0.01 1.01
C VAL A 211 -2.17 1.43 0.53
N ALA A 212 -2.84 2.33 1.25
CA ALA A 212 -2.61 3.75 1.05
C ALA A 212 -1.27 4.16 1.67
N GLU A 213 -0.44 4.82 0.90
CA GLU A 213 0.79 5.44 1.35
C GLU A 213 0.63 6.95 1.36
N TYR A 214 0.91 7.55 2.51
CA TYR A 214 0.97 8.98 2.71
C TYR A 214 2.42 9.38 2.93
N ALA A 215 2.95 10.27 2.10
CA ALA A 215 4.37 10.57 2.15
C ALA A 215 4.69 12.02 1.75
N SER A 216 5.93 12.43 2.00
CA SER A 216 6.52 13.58 1.35
C SER A 216 6.79 13.26 -0.13
N PHE A 217 7.05 14.27 -0.94
CA PHE A 217 7.31 14.15 -2.38
C PHE A 217 8.19 12.94 -2.72
N HIS A 218 7.73 12.13 -3.67
CA HIS A 218 8.47 10.98 -4.17
C HIS A 218 9.36 11.38 -5.35
N ASP A 219 10.65 11.24 -5.15
CA ASP A 219 11.63 11.35 -6.21
C ASP A 219 12.27 9.97 -6.48
N GLY A 220 12.10 9.46 -7.69
CA GLY A 220 12.70 8.18 -8.09
C GLY A 220 14.21 8.17 -8.02
N ASP A 221 14.86 9.32 -8.28
CA ASP A 221 16.32 9.46 -8.17
C ASP A 221 16.81 9.34 -6.72
N GLY A 222 15.93 9.49 -5.75
CA GLY A 222 16.21 9.31 -4.32
C GLY A 222 16.13 7.86 -3.84
N LEU A 223 15.63 6.91 -4.64
CA LEU A 223 15.56 5.50 -4.26
C LEU A 223 16.93 4.84 -4.23
N ARG A 224 17.14 3.99 -3.22
CA ARG A 224 18.32 3.13 -3.06
C ARG A 224 17.87 1.74 -2.67
N PHE A 225 18.51 0.72 -3.22
CA PHE A 225 18.19 -0.69 -2.99
C PHE A 225 19.38 -1.45 -2.43
N THR A 226 19.13 -2.42 -1.56
CA THR A 226 20.18 -3.33 -1.08
C THR A 226 20.56 -4.34 -2.16
N ASN A 227 19.62 -4.74 -3.00
CA ASN A 227 19.90 -5.59 -4.15
C ASN A 227 20.34 -4.74 -5.35
N PRO A 228 21.62 -4.85 -5.81
CA PRO A 228 22.13 -4.05 -6.93
C PRO A 228 21.54 -4.46 -8.29
N GLY A 229 20.85 -5.60 -8.39
CA GLY A 229 20.21 -6.09 -9.60
C GLY A 229 18.88 -5.41 -9.92
N VAL A 230 18.34 -4.59 -9.01
CA VAL A 230 17.06 -3.89 -9.19
C VAL A 230 17.12 -2.90 -10.34
N LYS A 231 16.06 -2.93 -11.16
CA LYS A 231 15.80 -1.97 -12.26
C LYS A 231 14.39 -1.44 -12.11
N LEU A 232 14.22 -0.13 -12.19
CA LEU A 232 12.93 0.57 -12.21
C LEU A 232 12.57 1.01 -13.60
#